data_68e02b8d2367c16f78faa8d1659e96f3
#
_entry.id   68e02b8d2367c16f78faa8d1659e96f3
#
_cell.length_a   1.000
_cell.length_b   1.000
_cell.length_c   1.000
_cell.angle_alpha   90.00
_cell.angle_beta   90.00
_cell.angle_gamma   90.00
#
_symmetry.space_group_name_H-M   'P 1'
#
loop_
_entity.id
_entity.type
_entity.pdbx_description
1 polymer ?
#
loop_
_entity_poly.entity_id
_entity_poly.type
_entity_poly.pdbx_seq_one_letter_code
_entity_poly.pdbx_strand_id
1 'polypeptide(L)'
;TRFKCDWSSDVCSSDLVRPDGDCVGSTLAVYNYIKDYYPDIKARLYLEPSPNIFKFMQRADEIDSSYADDTVYDLFIACDCSDTGRLGSAAKYFESAKRTLCIDHHVTNGAFADANYIFPDASSTCELVFELLPKERITIQIAECIYTGMVHDTGVFQYSCTSKKTMDIAGSLMEMGIDYSRIIDDTFYTKTFAQNKIMGQALLNAALYLNGDVILSAVSRAEMEKYDVLPKHLDGIVNQLRVTKDIKVAVFLYENEDGTYKGSLRVNGDYDVAKVASVFGGGGHVKAAGFTIEGPLEVATDRILTAIKDNI
;
A
#
# COMPACT_ATOMS: atom_id res chain seq x y z
N THR A 1 20.02 23.79 -3.53
CA THR A 1 21.38 23.56 -3.04
C THR A 1 21.86 22.25 -3.68
N ARG A 2 22.80 22.29 -4.63
CA ARG A 2 23.43 21.09 -5.22
C ARG A 2 24.25 20.42 -4.13
N PHE A 3 23.86 19.26 -3.68
CA PHE A 3 24.71 18.37 -2.89
C PHE A 3 25.86 17.90 -3.79
N LYS A 4 27.05 18.39 -3.56
CA LYS A 4 28.28 17.74 -4.00
C LYS A 4 28.64 16.73 -2.93
N CYS A 5 28.29 15.46 -3.15
CA CYS A 5 28.85 14.36 -2.39
C CYS A 5 29.97 13.74 -3.22
N ASP A 6 31.13 13.52 -2.62
CA ASP A 6 32.18 12.62 -3.16
C ASP A 6 31.60 11.19 -2.97
N TRP A 7 31.13 10.62 -4.09
CA TRP A 7 30.37 9.36 -4.09
C TRP A 7 31.32 8.16 -4.27
N SER A 8 31.89 7.71 -3.18
CA SER A 8 32.32 6.31 -3.03
C SER A 8 31.45 5.68 -1.91
N SER A 9 30.13 5.77 -2.04
CA SER A 9 29.22 5.58 -0.91
C SER A 9 28.38 4.32 -1.09
N ASP A 10 28.21 3.54 -0.03
CA ASP A 10 27.25 2.44 0.04
C ASP A 10 25.87 3.04 0.39
N VAL A 11 24.88 2.88 -0.51
CA VAL A 11 23.51 3.39 -0.34
C VAL A 11 22.53 2.22 -0.19
N CYS A 12 21.67 2.33 0.80
CA CYS A 12 20.55 1.41 1.00
C CYS A 12 19.24 2.15 0.71
N SER A 13 18.35 1.54 -0.07
CA SER A 13 16.96 1.94 -0.16
C SER A 13 16.11 0.85 0.45
N SER A 14 15.18 1.22 1.32
CA SER A 14 14.34 0.26 2.04
C SER A 14 12.98 0.81 2.33
N ASP A 15 12.03 -0.10 2.41
CA ASP A 15 10.67 0.17 2.84
C ASP A 15 9.99 -1.06 3.49
N LEU A 16 8.87 -0.88 3.98
CA LEU A 16 7.77 -1.39 4.78
C LEU A 16 7.60 -2.90 4.94
N VAL A 17 7.05 -3.20 6.13
CA VAL A 17 6.29 -4.43 6.40
C VAL A 17 5.04 -4.46 5.52
N ARG A 18 4.94 -5.46 4.62
CA ARG A 18 3.89 -5.66 3.60
C ARG A 18 3.86 -4.54 2.54
N PRO A 19 4.86 -4.50 1.67
CA PRO A 19 4.96 -3.45 0.65
C PRO A 19 3.81 -3.51 -0.35
N ASP A 20 3.19 -2.36 -0.61
CA ASP A 20 2.20 -2.16 -1.66
C ASP A 20 2.82 -1.61 -2.95
N GLY A 21 1.99 -1.14 -3.88
CA GLY A 21 2.48 -0.67 -5.17
C GLY A 21 3.26 0.63 -5.11
N ASP A 22 2.93 1.55 -4.18
CA ASP A 22 3.66 2.82 -4.05
C ASP A 22 5.02 2.62 -3.38
N CYS A 23 5.04 1.80 -2.34
CA CYS A 23 6.24 1.35 -1.68
C CYS A 23 7.24 0.70 -2.66
N VAL A 24 6.81 -0.35 -3.38
CA VAL A 24 7.67 -1.06 -4.34
C VAL A 24 8.08 -0.14 -5.50
N GLY A 25 7.13 0.65 -6.01
CA GLY A 25 7.35 1.55 -7.14
C GLY A 25 8.33 2.67 -6.82
N SER A 26 8.15 3.38 -5.70
CA SER A 26 9.01 4.50 -5.29
C SER A 26 10.44 4.02 -5.00
N THR A 27 10.56 2.92 -4.26
CA THR A 27 11.86 2.35 -3.90
C THR A 27 12.62 1.85 -5.12
N LEU A 28 11.96 1.11 -6.03
CA LEU A 28 12.56 0.65 -7.29
C LEU A 28 12.90 1.81 -8.23
N ALA A 29 12.09 2.86 -8.29
CA ALA A 29 12.40 4.03 -9.11
C ALA A 29 13.69 4.72 -8.66
N VAL A 30 13.86 4.93 -7.35
CA VAL A 30 15.09 5.49 -6.77
C VAL A 30 16.28 4.56 -7.00
N TYR A 31 16.10 3.25 -6.76
CA TYR A 31 17.15 2.26 -6.96
C TYR A 31 17.63 2.19 -8.41
N ASN A 32 16.70 2.10 -9.36
CA ASN A 32 17.01 2.10 -10.79
C ASN A 32 17.76 3.37 -11.20
N TYR A 33 17.30 4.54 -10.71
CA TYR A 33 17.98 5.80 -10.99
C TYR A 33 19.43 5.81 -10.50
N ILE A 34 19.68 5.31 -9.28
CA ILE A 34 21.04 5.22 -8.73
C ILE A 34 21.89 4.27 -9.58
N LYS A 35 21.38 3.09 -9.88
CA LYS A 35 22.11 2.08 -10.67
C LYS A 35 22.44 2.53 -12.09
N ASP A 36 21.55 3.28 -12.73
CA ASP A 36 21.73 3.70 -14.12
C ASP A 36 22.66 4.90 -14.26
N TYR A 37 22.65 5.83 -13.31
CA TYR A 37 23.39 7.09 -13.43
C TYR A 37 24.59 7.23 -12.48
N TYR A 38 24.71 6.37 -11.50
CA TYR A 38 25.79 6.37 -10.51
C TYR A 38 26.33 4.95 -10.28
N PRO A 39 26.89 4.30 -11.32
CA PRO A 39 27.29 2.88 -11.25
C PRO A 39 28.40 2.58 -10.23
N ASP A 40 29.15 3.61 -9.82
CA ASP A 40 30.19 3.49 -8.79
C ASP A 40 29.61 3.41 -7.37
N ILE A 41 28.33 3.75 -7.18
CA ILE A 41 27.64 3.62 -5.90
C ILE A 41 27.21 2.16 -5.73
N LYS A 42 27.60 1.56 -4.60
CA LYS A 42 27.11 0.23 -4.21
C LYS A 42 25.74 0.36 -3.57
N ALA A 43 24.71 0.39 -4.39
CA ALA A 43 23.33 0.43 -3.91
C ALA A 43 22.82 -0.98 -3.56
N ARG A 44 22.06 -1.07 -2.47
CA ARG A 44 21.31 -2.24 -2.04
C ARG A 44 19.84 -1.87 -1.86
N LEU A 45 18.99 -2.85 -2.07
CA LEU A 45 17.54 -2.68 -2.03
C LEU A 45 16.93 -3.73 -1.09
N TYR A 46 16.34 -3.28 0.01
CA TYR A 46 15.71 -4.15 0.99
C TYR A 46 14.20 -3.89 1.04
N LEU A 47 13.43 -4.94 0.84
CA LEU A 47 11.99 -4.95 1.03
C LEU A 47 11.58 -6.31 1.61
N GLU A 48 10.48 -6.35 2.35
CA GLU A 48 9.82 -7.65 2.60
C GLU A 48 9.38 -8.28 1.26
N PRO A 49 9.10 -9.60 1.23
CA PRO A 49 8.67 -10.26 0.01
C PRO A 49 7.47 -9.55 -0.62
N SER A 50 7.72 -8.89 -1.74
CA SER A 50 6.69 -8.17 -2.48
C SER A 50 5.79 -9.12 -3.27
N PRO A 51 4.52 -8.74 -3.55
CA PRO A 51 3.64 -9.51 -4.42
C PRO A 51 4.24 -9.75 -5.81
N ASN A 52 4.02 -10.96 -6.35
CA ASN A 52 4.53 -11.35 -7.68
C ASN A 52 4.08 -10.44 -8.82
N ILE A 53 2.97 -9.71 -8.64
CA ILE A 53 2.44 -8.76 -9.63
C ILE A 53 3.40 -7.60 -9.93
N PHE A 54 4.38 -7.33 -9.04
CA PHE A 54 5.37 -6.27 -9.21
C PHE A 54 6.70 -6.74 -9.82
N LYS A 55 6.86 -8.06 -10.08
CA LYS A 55 8.11 -8.63 -10.63
C LYS A 55 8.46 -8.18 -12.06
N PHE A 56 7.54 -7.53 -12.76
CA PHE A 56 7.83 -6.98 -14.09
C PHE A 56 8.71 -5.73 -14.04
N MET A 57 8.74 -5.03 -12.91
CA MET A 57 9.57 -3.84 -12.73
C MET A 57 11.06 -4.18 -12.81
N GLN A 58 11.82 -3.33 -13.46
CA GLN A 58 13.27 -3.52 -13.60
C GLN A 58 13.93 -3.68 -12.24
N ARG A 59 14.79 -4.70 -12.11
CA ARG A 59 15.55 -5.06 -10.89
C ARG A 59 14.69 -5.42 -9.67
N ALA A 60 13.42 -5.79 -9.88
CA ALA A 60 12.60 -6.33 -8.80
C ALA A 60 13.16 -7.67 -8.25
N ASP A 61 13.94 -8.38 -9.01
CA ASP A 61 14.67 -9.59 -8.63
C ASP A 61 15.93 -9.32 -7.79
N GLU A 62 16.40 -8.06 -7.73
CA GLU A 62 17.52 -7.62 -6.87
C GLU A 62 17.05 -7.25 -5.44
N ILE A 63 15.75 -7.31 -5.15
CA ILE A 63 15.20 -7.06 -3.81
C ILE A 63 15.72 -8.12 -2.83
N ASP A 64 16.43 -7.68 -1.80
CA ASP A 64 16.91 -8.54 -0.72
C ASP A 64 15.91 -8.52 0.45
N SER A 65 15.25 -9.66 0.66
CA SER A 65 14.35 -9.87 1.80
C SER A 65 15.01 -10.69 2.93
N SER A 66 16.30 -11.03 2.80
CA SER A 66 17.02 -11.81 3.80
C SER A 66 17.52 -10.97 4.96
N TYR A 67 17.83 -9.69 4.69
CA TYR A 67 18.44 -8.77 5.66
C TYR A 67 19.69 -9.36 6.34
N ALA A 68 20.46 -10.18 5.61
CA ALA A 68 21.48 -11.03 6.20
C ALA A 68 22.85 -10.34 6.39
N ASP A 69 23.08 -9.21 5.73
CA ASP A 69 24.36 -8.51 5.88
C ASP A 69 24.35 -7.53 7.09
N ASP A 70 25.55 -7.11 7.49
CA ASP A 70 25.77 -6.14 8.56
C ASP A 70 26.47 -4.87 8.05
N THR A 71 26.23 -4.52 6.78
CA THR A 71 26.82 -3.34 6.14
C THR A 71 26.34 -2.06 6.83
N VAL A 72 27.27 -1.18 7.18
CA VAL A 72 26.96 0.19 7.61
C VAL A 72 26.95 1.09 6.37
N TYR A 73 25.76 1.60 6.04
CA TYR A 73 25.57 2.42 4.84
C TYR A 73 25.94 3.87 5.08
N ASP A 74 26.46 4.54 4.06
CA ASP A 74 26.70 5.98 4.08
C ASP A 74 25.39 6.78 4.03
N LEU A 75 24.39 6.24 3.31
CA LEU A 75 23.07 6.82 3.21
C LEU A 75 22.00 5.70 3.22
N PHE A 76 21.00 5.85 4.06
CA PHE A 76 19.77 5.06 4.01
C PHE A 76 18.62 5.94 3.48
N ILE A 77 17.89 5.46 2.49
CA ILE A 77 16.73 6.14 1.91
C ILE A 77 15.47 5.34 2.26
N ALA A 78 14.61 5.88 3.11
CA ALA A 78 13.28 5.35 3.37
C ALA A 78 12.28 6.00 2.40
N CYS A 79 11.60 5.19 1.60
CA CYS A 79 10.52 5.63 0.72
C CYS A 79 9.18 5.12 1.28
N ASP A 80 8.14 5.92 1.23
CA ASP A 80 6.76 5.56 1.59
C ASP A 80 6.60 5.00 3.02
N CYS A 81 7.32 5.57 3.97
CA CYS A 81 7.44 5.07 5.34
C CYS A 81 7.01 6.13 6.36
N SER A 82 5.89 5.92 7.04
CA SER A 82 5.32 6.89 7.98
C SER A 82 6.07 6.99 9.31
N ASP A 83 6.75 5.92 9.72
CA ASP A 83 7.50 5.84 10.97
C ASP A 83 8.51 4.70 10.97
N THR A 84 9.48 4.74 11.90
CA THR A 84 10.56 3.74 11.99
C THR A 84 10.09 2.33 12.34
N GLY A 85 8.93 2.18 12.98
CA GLY A 85 8.36 0.86 13.30
C GLY A 85 7.95 0.09 12.05
N ARG A 86 7.69 0.80 10.96
CA ARG A 86 7.37 0.20 9.67
C ARG A 86 8.58 -0.30 8.90
N LEU A 87 9.80 0.11 9.25
CA LEU A 87 11.02 -0.37 8.61
C LEU A 87 11.31 -1.87 8.87
N GLY A 88 10.60 -2.50 9.81
CA GLY A 88 10.74 -3.92 10.08
C GLY A 88 12.20 -4.34 10.28
N SER A 89 12.63 -5.37 9.57
CA SER A 89 14.01 -5.88 9.65
C SER A 89 15.07 -4.93 9.08
N ALA A 90 14.69 -3.93 8.29
CA ALA A 90 15.61 -2.93 7.76
C ALA A 90 15.96 -1.83 8.78
N ALA A 91 15.25 -1.74 9.90
CA ALA A 91 15.51 -0.75 10.95
C ALA A 91 16.99 -0.74 11.41
N LYS A 92 17.65 -1.92 11.47
CA LYS A 92 19.07 -2.02 11.82
C LYS A 92 19.99 -1.24 10.87
N TYR A 93 19.66 -1.17 9.58
CA TYR A 93 20.43 -0.41 8.60
C TYR A 93 20.16 1.07 8.70
N PHE A 94 18.91 1.46 8.99
CA PHE A 94 18.54 2.85 9.24
C PHE A 94 19.26 3.39 10.48
N GLU A 95 19.25 2.66 11.58
CA GLU A 95 19.88 3.06 12.85
C GLU A 95 21.40 3.14 12.77
N SER A 96 22.03 2.31 11.94
CA SER A 96 23.50 2.28 11.76
C SER A 96 24.01 3.17 10.63
N ALA A 97 23.16 3.66 9.75
CA ALA A 97 23.56 4.49 8.63
C ALA A 97 24.19 5.83 9.08
N LYS A 98 25.17 6.32 8.32
CA LYS A 98 25.81 7.61 8.62
C LYS A 98 24.85 8.80 8.38
N ARG A 99 23.91 8.65 7.44
CA ARG A 99 22.88 9.63 7.10
C ARG A 99 21.61 8.91 6.68
N THR A 100 20.46 9.55 6.94
CA THR A 100 19.15 9.02 6.60
C THR A 100 18.33 10.06 5.82
N LEU A 101 17.57 9.58 4.83
CA LEU A 101 16.62 10.37 4.05
C LEU A 101 15.26 9.66 4.07
N CYS A 102 14.19 10.41 4.32
CA CYS A 102 12.83 9.92 4.14
C CYS A 102 12.15 10.67 3.00
N ILE A 103 11.51 9.93 2.08
CA ILE A 103 10.64 10.45 1.01
C ILE A 103 9.27 9.83 1.26
N ASP A 104 8.27 10.64 1.60
CA ASP A 104 6.98 10.13 2.06
C ASP A 104 5.84 11.13 1.85
N HIS A 105 4.61 10.61 1.74
CA HIS A 105 3.40 11.40 1.62
C HIS A 105 2.40 11.18 2.77
N HIS A 106 2.73 10.35 3.75
CA HIS A 106 1.82 10.08 4.86
C HIS A 106 1.65 11.29 5.79
N VAL A 107 0.41 11.66 6.08
CA VAL A 107 0.04 12.75 7.03
C VAL A 107 0.59 12.49 8.43
N THR A 108 0.75 11.23 8.80
CA THR A 108 1.21 10.81 10.14
C THR A 108 2.72 10.78 10.29
N ASN A 109 3.48 11.08 9.24
CA ASN A 109 4.93 11.03 9.29
C ASN A 109 5.50 12.12 10.23
N GLY A 110 6.29 11.69 11.21
CA GLY A 110 6.91 12.56 12.22
C GLY A 110 8.28 13.13 11.83
N ALA A 111 8.70 13.04 10.56
CA ALA A 111 10.00 13.51 10.06
C ALA A 111 11.18 12.89 10.83
N PHE A 112 11.26 11.56 10.83
CA PHE A 112 12.16 10.76 11.66
C PHE A 112 13.61 10.62 11.11
N ALA A 113 13.88 11.01 9.86
CA ALA A 113 15.19 10.93 9.22
C ALA A 113 16.01 12.23 9.39
N ASP A 114 17.32 12.21 9.10
CA ASP A 114 18.17 13.41 9.09
C ASP A 114 17.71 14.45 8.06
N ALA A 115 17.26 13.97 6.89
CA ALA A 115 16.63 14.77 5.85
C ALA A 115 15.27 14.17 5.50
N ASN A 116 14.24 15.03 5.36
CA ASN A 116 12.88 14.58 5.13
C ASN A 116 12.27 15.35 3.95
N TYR A 117 11.76 14.62 2.96
CA TYR A 117 11.01 15.14 1.84
C TYR A 117 9.58 14.60 1.94
N ILE A 118 8.79 15.26 2.77
CA ILE A 118 7.45 14.81 3.17
C ILE A 118 6.41 15.82 2.71
N PHE A 119 5.48 15.38 1.85
CA PHE A 119 4.40 16.21 1.33
C PHE A 119 3.06 15.46 1.37
N PRO A 120 2.26 15.63 2.43
CA PRO A 120 0.99 14.94 2.61
C PRO A 120 -0.09 15.22 1.55
N ASP A 121 0.06 16.30 0.79
CA ASP A 121 -0.84 16.65 -0.31
C ASP A 121 -0.50 15.92 -1.63
N ALA A 122 0.63 15.22 -1.69
CA ALA A 122 0.97 14.40 -2.85
C ALA A 122 0.08 13.15 -2.90
N SER A 123 -0.22 12.70 -4.10
CA SER A 123 -1.07 11.53 -4.30
C SER A 123 -0.40 10.20 -3.91
N SER A 124 0.93 10.19 -3.88
CA SER A 124 1.77 9.03 -3.61
C SER A 124 3.22 9.45 -3.39
N THR A 125 4.03 8.60 -2.79
CA THR A 125 5.49 8.78 -2.72
C THR A 125 6.12 8.72 -4.12
N CYS A 126 5.57 7.94 -5.03
CA CYS A 126 5.97 7.91 -6.44
C CYS A 126 5.80 9.26 -7.14
N GLU A 127 4.75 10.04 -6.84
CA GLU A 127 4.60 11.42 -7.32
C GLU A 127 5.80 12.28 -6.86
N LEU A 128 6.20 12.15 -5.61
CA LEU A 128 7.36 12.87 -5.04
C LEU A 128 8.69 12.45 -5.66
N VAL A 129 8.88 11.15 -5.89
CA VAL A 129 10.06 10.62 -6.58
C VAL A 129 10.15 11.19 -8.01
N PHE A 130 9.01 11.25 -8.75
CA PHE A 130 8.98 11.90 -10.05
C PHE A 130 9.46 13.35 -9.99
N GLU A 131 9.08 14.11 -8.96
CA GLU A 131 9.50 15.51 -8.82
C GLU A 131 10.98 15.68 -8.48
N LEU A 132 11.53 14.77 -7.68
CA LEU A 132 12.93 14.79 -7.26
C LEU A 132 13.90 14.43 -8.38
N LEU A 133 13.49 13.53 -9.29
CA LEU A 133 14.36 13.06 -10.35
C LEU A 133 14.43 14.06 -11.52
N PRO A 134 15.63 14.30 -12.11
CA PRO A 134 15.74 15.05 -13.36
C PRO A 134 14.94 14.38 -14.47
N LYS A 135 14.03 15.12 -15.10
CA LYS A 135 13.08 14.58 -16.09
C LYS A 135 13.76 13.85 -17.24
N GLU A 136 14.88 14.40 -17.71
CA GLU A 136 15.71 13.85 -18.79
C GLU A 136 16.41 12.53 -18.42
N ARG A 137 16.36 12.14 -17.15
CA ARG A 137 16.94 10.90 -16.62
C ARG A 137 15.90 9.88 -16.17
N ILE A 138 14.62 10.16 -16.36
CA ILE A 138 13.57 9.17 -16.13
C ILE A 138 13.53 8.27 -17.36
N THR A 139 13.99 7.02 -17.22
CA THR A 139 13.87 6.00 -18.26
C THR A 139 12.47 5.40 -18.28
N ILE A 140 12.11 4.65 -19.33
CA ILE A 140 10.81 3.94 -19.39
C ILE A 140 10.65 3.03 -18.17
N GLN A 141 11.69 2.34 -17.73
CA GLN A 141 11.67 1.43 -16.58
C GLN A 141 11.42 2.17 -15.26
N ILE A 142 12.04 3.35 -15.08
CA ILE A 142 11.76 4.22 -13.92
C ILE A 142 10.34 4.74 -14.00
N ALA A 143 9.86 5.11 -15.19
CA ALA A 143 8.51 5.58 -15.42
C ALA A 143 7.45 4.50 -15.08
N GLU A 144 7.70 3.24 -15.45
CA GLU A 144 6.84 2.10 -15.09
C GLU A 144 6.73 1.92 -13.56
N CYS A 145 7.85 2.03 -12.83
CA CYS A 145 7.84 1.97 -11.37
C CYS A 145 7.00 3.10 -10.77
N ILE A 146 7.25 4.35 -11.19
CA ILE A 146 6.54 5.53 -10.69
C ILE A 146 5.04 5.43 -11.02
N TYR A 147 4.70 5.08 -12.26
CA TYR A 147 3.30 4.96 -12.68
C TYR A 147 2.54 3.90 -11.88
N THR A 148 3.19 2.77 -11.59
CA THR A 148 2.58 1.69 -10.80
C THR A 148 2.22 2.16 -9.39
N GLY A 149 3.14 2.85 -8.70
CA GLY A 149 2.84 3.39 -7.37
C GLY A 149 1.69 4.40 -7.41
N MET A 150 1.72 5.34 -8.37
CA MET A 150 0.63 6.30 -8.53
C MET A 150 -0.72 5.62 -8.78
N VAL A 151 -0.77 4.56 -9.60
CA VAL A 151 -2.00 3.77 -9.86
C VAL A 151 -2.54 3.15 -8.58
N HIS A 152 -1.65 2.58 -7.75
CA HIS A 152 -2.06 1.87 -6.54
C HIS A 152 -2.61 2.83 -5.48
N ASP A 153 -1.91 3.92 -5.19
CA ASP A 153 -2.30 4.86 -4.14
C ASP A 153 -3.50 5.73 -4.50
N THR A 154 -3.66 6.01 -5.79
CA THR A 154 -4.83 6.76 -6.29
C THR A 154 -6.04 5.89 -6.61
N GLY A 155 -5.92 4.56 -6.47
CA GLY A 155 -6.95 3.63 -6.89
C GLY A 155 -7.33 3.81 -8.36
N VAL A 156 -6.32 3.79 -9.24
CA VAL A 156 -6.48 4.09 -10.67
C VAL A 156 -7.07 5.50 -10.87
N PHE A 157 -6.50 6.48 -10.18
CA PHE A 157 -6.89 7.90 -10.24
C PHE A 157 -8.33 8.20 -9.79
N GLN A 158 -8.92 7.32 -8.98
CA GLN A 158 -10.30 7.43 -8.49
C GLN A 158 -10.39 8.16 -7.14
N TYR A 159 -9.34 8.10 -6.31
CA TYR A 159 -9.40 8.61 -4.95
C TYR A 159 -9.19 10.14 -4.91
N SER A 160 -9.63 10.75 -3.82
CA SER A 160 -9.62 12.20 -3.63
C SER A 160 -8.22 12.82 -3.52
N CYS A 161 -7.18 12.01 -3.32
CA CYS A 161 -5.78 12.45 -3.39
C CYS A 161 -5.32 12.73 -4.84
N THR A 162 -6.07 12.28 -5.85
CA THR A 162 -5.77 12.55 -7.27
C THR A 162 -5.99 14.05 -7.57
N SER A 163 -4.94 14.72 -7.96
CA SER A 163 -4.94 16.14 -8.31
C SER A 163 -4.68 16.35 -9.81
N LYS A 164 -4.82 17.60 -10.27
CA LYS A 164 -4.37 17.97 -11.63
C LYS A 164 -2.89 17.63 -11.84
N LYS A 165 -2.04 17.89 -10.85
CA LYS A 165 -0.60 17.58 -10.88
C LYS A 165 -0.36 16.09 -11.06
N THR A 166 -1.08 15.25 -10.30
CA THR A 166 -1.05 13.78 -10.42
C THR A 166 -1.36 13.35 -11.86
N MET A 167 -2.41 13.91 -12.48
CA MET A 167 -2.80 13.58 -13.85
C MET A 167 -1.79 14.10 -14.89
N ASP A 168 -1.21 15.27 -14.68
CA ASP A 168 -0.16 15.82 -15.56
C ASP A 168 1.09 14.92 -15.54
N ILE A 169 1.49 14.44 -14.36
CA ILE A 169 2.60 13.49 -14.21
C ILE A 169 2.28 12.15 -14.89
N ALA A 170 1.11 11.58 -14.60
CA ALA A 170 0.69 10.34 -15.21
C ALA A 170 0.67 10.44 -16.75
N GLY A 171 0.14 11.54 -17.31
CA GLY A 171 0.17 11.82 -18.74
C GLY A 171 1.59 11.88 -19.31
N SER A 172 2.52 12.56 -18.60
CA SER A 172 3.93 12.63 -19.02
C SER A 172 4.60 11.26 -19.03
N LEU A 173 4.29 10.39 -18.06
CA LEU A 173 4.81 9.01 -18.02
C LEU A 173 4.25 8.16 -19.18
N MET A 174 2.94 8.34 -19.50
CA MET A 174 2.32 7.68 -20.66
C MET A 174 2.93 8.11 -21.99
N GLU A 175 3.27 9.40 -22.16
CA GLU A 175 3.97 9.93 -23.34
C GLU A 175 5.36 9.30 -23.54
N MET A 176 6.00 8.80 -22.49
CA MET A 176 7.26 8.07 -22.58
C MET A 176 7.11 6.67 -23.18
N GLY A 177 5.86 6.18 -23.37
CA GLY A 177 5.57 4.91 -24.03
C GLY A 177 5.51 3.70 -23.09
N ILE A 178 5.26 3.90 -21.80
CA ILE A 178 4.98 2.80 -20.87
C ILE A 178 3.70 2.07 -21.29
N ASP A 179 3.62 0.77 -21.02
CA ASP A 179 2.38 0.00 -21.22
C ASP A 179 1.43 0.19 -20.02
N TYR A 180 0.88 1.41 -19.91
CA TYR A 180 0.06 1.82 -18.77
C TYR A 180 -1.21 0.94 -18.62
N SER A 181 -1.79 0.48 -19.73
CA SER A 181 -2.98 -0.37 -19.70
C SER A 181 -2.65 -1.72 -19.06
N ARG A 182 -1.56 -2.34 -19.48
CA ARG A 182 -1.06 -3.58 -18.90
C ARG A 182 -0.71 -3.41 -17.42
N ILE A 183 -0.04 -2.31 -17.05
CA ILE A 183 0.29 -2.02 -15.65
C ILE A 183 -0.99 -2.01 -14.81
N ILE A 184 -2.02 -1.29 -15.23
CA ILE A 184 -3.31 -1.22 -14.52
C ILE A 184 -3.96 -2.61 -14.45
N ASP A 185 -4.06 -3.29 -15.57
CA ASP A 185 -4.74 -4.59 -15.62
C ASP A 185 -4.02 -5.62 -14.75
N ASP A 186 -2.71 -5.80 -14.94
CA ASP A 186 -1.95 -6.88 -14.28
C ASP A 186 -1.74 -6.63 -12.78
N THR A 187 -1.66 -5.37 -12.36
CA THR A 187 -1.31 -5.06 -10.96
C THR A 187 -2.52 -4.69 -10.10
N PHE A 188 -3.58 -4.16 -10.69
CA PHE A 188 -4.74 -3.66 -9.94
C PHE A 188 -6.01 -4.48 -10.15
N TYR A 189 -6.35 -4.80 -11.39
CA TYR A 189 -7.64 -5.45 -11.71
C TYR A 189 -7.57 -6.97 -11.83
N THR A 190 -6.49 -7.54 -12.36
CA THR A 190 -6.39 -8.98 -12.59
C THR A 190 -6.49 -9.76 -11.28
N LYS A 191 -7.41 -10.72 -11.27
CA LYS A 191 -7.64 -11.64 -10.15
C LYS A 191 -7.60 -13.07 -10.68
N THR A 192 -7.11 -13.98 -9.87
CA THR A 192 -7.20 -15.41 -10.18
C THR A 192 -8.66 -15.86 -10.20
N PHE A 193 -8.92 -16.98 -10.86
CA PHE A 193 -10.27 -17.55 -10.86
C PHE A 193 -10.78 -17.89 -9.46
N ALA A 194 -9.90 -18.35 -8.56
CA ALA A 194 -10.21 -18.61 -7.17
C ALA A 194 -10.60 -17.31 -6.42
N GLN A 195 -9.86 -16.21 -6.63
CA GLN A 195 -10.19 -14.90 -6.06
C GLN A 195 -11.56 -14.40 -6.57
N ASN A 196 -11.86 -14.57 -7.86
CA ASN A 196 -13.16 -14.19 -8.41
C ASN A 196 -14.30 -15.05 -7.82
N LYS A 197 -14.06 -16.35 -7.58
CA LYS A 197 -15.07 -17.22 -6.95
C LYS A 197 -15.35 -16.82 -5.51
N ILE A 198 -14.33 -16.56 -4.69
CA ILE A 198 -14.53 -16.15 -3.31
C ILE A 198 -15.14 -14.75 -3.22
N MET A 199 -14.79 -13.84 -4.14
CA MET A 199 -15.44 -12.54 -4.29
C MET A 199 -16.96 -12.72 -4.57
N GLY A 200 -17.31 -13.58 -5.53
CA GLY A 200 -18.69 -13.91 -5.83
C GLY A 200 -19.43 -14.48 -4.63
N GLN A 201 -18.79 -15.40 -3.87
CA GLN A 201 -19.36 -15.95 -2.65
C GLN A 201 -19.59 -14.87 -1.59
N ALA A 202 -18.60 -13.99 -1.38
CA ALA A 202 -18.75 -12.88 -0.43
C ALA A 202 -19.89 -11.92 -0.82
N LEU A 203 -20.11 -11.66 -2.11
CA LEU A 203 -21.23 -10.86 -2.58
C LEU A 203 -22.57 -11.56 -2.34
N LEU A 204 -22.65 -12.87 -2.51
CA LEU A 204 -23.85 -13.66 -2.22
C LEU A 204 -24.17 -13.73 -0.72
N ASN A 205 -23.14 -13.71 0.14
CA ASN A 205 -23.28 -13.70 1.60
C ASN A 205 -23.62 -12.30 2.14
N ALA A 206 -23.55 -11.25 1.30
CA ALA A 206 -23.76 -9.88 1.75
C ALA A 206 -25.21 -9.60 2.12
N ALA A 207 -25.40 -8.88 3.22
CA ALA A 207 -26.71 -8.44 3.68
C ALA A 207 -26.69 -6.93 4.01
N LEU A 208 -27.86 -6.30 3.89
CA LEU A 208 -28.07 -4.89 4.20
C LEU A 208 -28.60 -4.74 5.63
N TYR A 209 -28.06 -3.77 6.35
CA TYR A 209 -28.42 -3.45 7.74
C TYR A 209 -28.66 -1.94 7.88
N LEU A 210 -29.23 -1.54 9.01
CA LEU A 210 -29.47 -0.15 9.38
C LEU A 210 -30.20 0.63 8.27
N ASN A 211 -31.35 0.10 7.84
CA ASN A 211 -32.18 0.65 6.75
C ASN A 211 -31.46 0.76 5.39
N GLY A 212 -30.43 -0.05 5.15
CA GLY A 212 -29.68 -0.06 3.91
C GLY A 212 -28.42 0.81 3.92
N ASP A 213 -28.12 1.48 5.02
CA ASP A 213 -26.91 2.30 5.15
C ASP A 213 -25.61 1.46 5.26
N VAL A 214 -25.73 0.22 5.76
CA VAL A 214 -24.60 -0.68 5.99
C VAL A 214 -24.74 -1.94 5.16
N ILE A 215 -23.70 -2.32 4.44
CA ILE A 215 -23.53 -3.64 3.84
C ILE A 215 -22.50 -4.43 4.62
N LEU A 216 -22.85 -5.64 5.04
CA LEU A 216 -21.93 -6.54 5.73
C LEU A 216 -21.90 -7.88 5.02
N SER A 217 -20.72 -8.41 4.84
CA SER A 217 -20.49 -9.75 4.32
C SER A 217 -19.45 -10.47 5.15
N ALA A 218 -19.58 -11.77 5.27
CA ALA A 218 -18.61 -12.63 5.91
C ALA A 218 -18.28 -13.84 5.04
N VAL A 219 -17.04 -14.29 5.13
CA VAL A 219 -16.55 -15.52 4.51
C VAL A 219 -16.01 -16.42 5.63
N SER A 220 -16.53 -17.64 5.71
CA SER A 220 -16.07 -18.64 6.65
C SER A 220 -14.79 -19.30 6.19
N ARG A 221 -14.08 -19.93 7.13
CA ARG A 221 -12.89 -20.75 6.83
C ARG A 221 -13.23 -21.88 5.84
N ALA A 222 -14.37 -22.55 6.02
CA ALA A 222 -14.82 -23.61 5.13
C ALA A 222 -15.03 -23.12 3.69
N GLU A 223 -15.51 -21.88 3.50
CA GLU A 223 -15.63 -21.28 2.17
C GLU A 223 -14.28 -20.94 1.58
N MET A 224 -13.31 -20.44 2.37
CA MET A 224 -11.94 -20.21 1.91
C MET A 224 -11.29 -21.53 1.48
N GLU A 225 -11.40 -22.59 2.26
CA GLU A 225 -10.90 -23.94 1.94
C GLU A 225 -11.55 -24.49 0.67
N LYS A 226 -12.88 -24.36 0.53
CA LYS A 226 -13.62 -24.79 -0.68
C LYS A 226 -13.09 -24.19 -1.98
N TYR A 227 -12.60 -22.96 -1.94
CA TYR A 227 -12.09 -22.25 -3.12
C TYR A 227 -10.57 -22.21 -3.19
N ASP A 228 -9.87 -22.87 -2.27
CA ASP A 228 -8.40 -22.90 -2.16
C ASP A 228 -7.82 -21.48 -2.12
N VAL A 229 -8.36 -20.65 -1.22
CA VAL A 229 -7.94 -19.26 -1.02
C VAL A 229 -7.41 -19.04 0.39
N LEU A 230 -6.45 -18.14 0.50
CA LEU A 230 -5.84 -17.68 1.75
C LEU A 230 -6.33 -16.25 2.06
N PRO A 231 -6.19 -15.75 3.29
CA PRO A 231 -6.56 -14.38 3.67
C PRO A 231 -6.05 -13.29 2.71
N LYS A 232 -4.82 -13.43 2.19
CA LYS A 232 -4.24 -12.50 1.20
C LYS A 232 -4.99 -12.44 -0.14
N HIS A 233 -5.82 -13.44 -0.44
CA HIS A 233 -6.62 -13.49 -1.66
C HIS A 233 -7.98 -12.79 -1.53
N LEU A 234 -8.31 -12.29 -0.33
CA LEU A 234 -9.59 -11.63 -0.03
C LEU A 234 -9.53 -10.11 -0.22
N ASP A 235 -8.36 -9.58 -0.60
CA ASP A 235 -8.19 -8.17 -0.84
C ASP A 235 -9.13 -7.65 -1.95
N GLY A 236 -9.69 -6.46 -1.71
CA GLY A 236 -10.63 -5.83 -2.63
C GLY A 236 -12.10 -6.18 -2.38
N ILE A 237 -12.43 -7.24 -1.62
CA ILE A 237 -13.84 -7.61 -1.36
C ILE A 237 -14.58 -6.46 -0.66
N VAL A 238 -14.01 -5.87 0.38
CA VAL A 238 -14.65 -4.76 1.09
C VAL A 238 -14.85 -3.53 0.18
N ASN A 239 -13.94 -3.31 -0.76
CA ASN A 239 -14.08 -2.22 -1.74
C ASN A 239 -15.23 -2.50 -2.71
N GLN A 240 -15.40 -3.76 -3.14
CA GLN A 240 -16.51 -4.17 -3.99
C GLN A 240 -17.88 -4.03 -3.26
N LEU A 241 -17.94 -4.33 -1.98
CA LEU A 241 -19.12 -4.06 -1.15
C LEU A 241 -19.39 -2.56 -1.06
N ARG A 242 -18.36 -1.74 -0.84
CA ARG A 242 -18.47 -0.28 -0.68
C ARG A 242 -19.08 0.42 -1.90
N VAL A 243 -18.82 -0.06 -3.12
CA VAL A 243 -19.36 0.55 -4.35
C VAL A 243 -20.82 0.17 -4.62
N THR A 244 -21.47 -0.59 -3.73
CA THR A 244 -22.91 -0.81 -3.80
C THR A 244 -23.64 0.52 -3.61
N LYS A 245 -24.66 0.77 -4.45
CA LYS A 245 -25.42 2.02 -4.43
C LYS A 245 -26.06 2.28 -3.05
N ASP A 246 -26.02 3.51 -2.60
CA ASP A 246 -26.62 4.04 -1.36
C ASP A 246 -25.96 3.54 -0.05
N ILE A 247 -24.87 2.76 -0.15
CA ILE A 247 -24.13 2.29 1.02
C ILE A 247 -23.28 3.42 1.62
N LYS A 248 -23.38 3.61 2.93
CA LYS A 248 -22.51 4.50 3.72
C LYS A 248 -21.31 3.75 4.27
N VAL A 249 -21.52 2.55 4.83
CA VAL A 249 -20.46 1.73 5.45
C VAL A 249 -20.48 0.32 4.86
N ALA A 250 -19.31 -0.15 4.44
CA ALA A 250 -19.09 -1.55 4.06
C ALA A 250 -18.22 -2.25 5.12
N VAL A 251 -18.67 -3.43 5.52
CA VAL A 251 -17.99 -4.31 6.46
C VAL A 251 -17.73 -5.65 5.78
N PHE A 252 -16.49 -6.10 5.79
CA PHE A 252 -16.14 -7.44 5.35
C PHE A 252 -15.43 -8.19 6.47
N LEU A 253 -15.89 -9.40 6.76
CA LEU A 253 -15.33 -10.29 7.77
C LEU A 253 -14.78 -11.55 7.12
N TYR A 254 -13.69 -12.08 7.64
CA TYR A 254 -13.28 -13.45 7.36
C TYR A 254 -12.84 -14.16 8.63
N GLU A 255 -13.11 -15.45 8.69
CA GLU A 255 -12.81 -16.30 9.84
C GLU A 255 -11.34 -16.71 9.85
N ASN A 256 -10.66 -16.44 10.98
CA ASN A 256 -9.29 -16.88 11.26
C ASN A 256 -9.24 -18.35 11.72
N GLU A 257 -8.02 -18.90 11.84
CA GLU A 257 -7.78 -20.27 12.31
C GLU A 257 -8.21 -20.50 13.77
N ASP A 258 -8.16 -19.47 14.59
CA ASP A 258 -8.55 -19.48 16.00
C ASP A 258 -10.06 -19.24 16.24
N GLY A 259 -10.83 -19.12 15.15
CA GLY A 259 -12.29 -18.86 15.22
C GLY A 259 -12.64 -17.40 15.48
N THR A 260 -11.67 -16.49 15.52
CA THR A 260 -11.93 -15.05 15.49
C THR A 260 -12.23 -14.56 14.08
N TYR A 261 -12.81 -13.37 13.94
CA TYR A 261 -13.03 -12.74 12.64
C TYR A 261 -12.11 -11.53 12.46
N LYS A 262 -11.38 -11.49 11.34
CA LYS A 262 -10.71 -10.27 10.88
C LYS A 262 -11.73 -9.42 10.13
N GLY A 263 -11.89 -8.17 10.56
CA GLY A 263 -12.81 -7.21 9.98
C GLY A 263 -12.10 -6.11 9.21
N SER A 264 -12.68 -5.72 8.07
CA SER A 264 -12.29 -4.57 7.27
C SER A 264 -13.49 -3.64 7.11
N LEU A 265 -13.26 -2.35 7.33
CA LEU A 265 -14.26 -1.29 7.20
C LEU A 265 -13.88 -0.33 6.09
N ARG A 266 -14.86 0.08 5.29
CA ARG A 266 -14.74 1.16 4.32
C ARG A 266 -15.97 2.04 4.38
N VAL A 267 -15.83 3.32 4.04
CA VAL A 267 -16.94 4.28 4.12
C VAL A 267 -17.01 5.16 2.88
N ASN A 268 -18.24 5.50 2.52
CA ASN A 268 -18.58 6.57 1.60
C ASN A 268 -19.06 7.81 2.41
N GLY A 269 -18.71 9.03 1.98
CA GLY A 269 -19.07 10.25 2.71
C GLY A 269 -18.17 10.53 3.93
N ASP A 270 -18.61 11.39 4.83
CA ASP A 270 -17.81 11.96 5.92
C ASP A 270 -18.01 11.23 7.26
N TYR A 271 -17.73 9.94 7.25
CA TYR A 271 -17.78 9.09 8.44
C TYR A 271 -16.38 8.61 8.82
N ASP A 272 -16.15 8.34 10.11
CA ASP A 272 -14.87 7.91 10.66
C ASP A 272 -14.93 6.46 11.14
N VAL A 273 -14.50 5.53 10.28
CA VAL A 273 -14.48 4.10 10.62
C VAL A 273 -13.30 3.69 11.51
N ALA A 274 -12.29 4.56 11.69
CA ALA A 274 -11.23 4.28 12.65
C ALA A 274 -11.76 4.27 14.10
N LYS A 275 -12.75 5.11 14.43
CA LYS A 275 -13.45 5.08 15.71
C LYS A 275 -14.18 3.75 15.95
N VAL A 276 -14.85 3.25 14.93
CA VAL A 276 -15.53 1.93 15.01
C VAL A 276 -14.51 0.82 15.24
N ALA A 277 -13.41 0.81 14.49
CA ALA A 277 -12.36 -0.19 14.65
C ALA A 277 -11.71 -0.15 16.03
N SER A 278 -11.52 1.03 16.62
CA SER A 278 -10.91 1.20 17.94
C SER A 278 -11.73 0.59 19.08
N VAL A 279 -13.05 0.47 18.95
CA VAL A 279 -13.91 -0.24 19.89
C VAL A 279 -13.50 -1.72 20.06
N PHE A 280 -12.89 -2.29 19.02
CA PHE A 280 -12.43 -3.69 18.97
C PHE A 280 -10.90 -3.81 19.09
N GLY A 281 -10.22 -2.74 19.56
CA GLY A 281 -8.75 -2.72 19.65
C GLY A 281 -8.05 -2.67 18.29
N GLY A 282 -8.78 -2.33 17.23
CA GLY A 282 -8.25 -2.11 15.90
C GLY A 282 -7.91 -0.65 15.63
N GLY A 283 -7.71 -0.31 14.34
CA GLY A 283 -7.38 1.05 13.93
C GLY A 283 -7.30 1.20 12.42
N GLY A 284 -6.86 2.37 11.98
CA GLY A 284 -6.72 2.71 10.57
C GLY A 284 -6.98 4.19 10.32
N HIS A 285 -7.35 4.51 9.10
CA HIS A 285 -7.70 5.87 8.68
C HIS A 285 -9.22 6.11 8.74
N VAL A 286 -9.61 7.39 8.70
CA VAL A 286 -11.02 7.81 8.69
C VAL A 286 -11.87 7.04 7.68
N LYS A 287 -11.36 6.77 6.47
CA LYS A 287 -12.09 6.10 5.39
C LYS A 287 -11.89 4.58 5.31
N ALA A 288 -10.89 4.04 6.02
CA ALA A 288 -10.50 2.62 5.93
C ALA A 288 -9.87 2.16 7.24
N ALA A 289 -10.45 1.16 7.87
CA ALA A 289 -9.95 0.63 9.13
C ALA A 289 -10.09 -0.89 9.21
N GLY A 290 -9.33 -1.51 10.11
CA GLY A 290 -9.35 -2.94 10.35
C GLY A 290 -9.36 -3.26 11.84
N PHE A 291 -9.93 -4.42 12.18
CA PHE A 291 -10.03 -4.90 13.57
C PHE A 291 -10.08 -6.43 13.60
N THR A 292 -10.01 -7.00 14.79
CA THR A 292 -10.29 -8.42 15.02
C THR A 292 -11.38 -8.52 16.08
N ILE A 293 -12.31 -9.46 15.93
CA ILE A 293 -13.45 -9.64 16.84
C ILE A 293 -13.66 -11.12 17.13
N GLU A 294 -13.93 -11.43 18.38
CA GLU A 294 -14.22 -12.78 18.88
C GLU A 294 -15.73 -13.04 18.89
N GLY A 295 -16.08 -14.32 18.86
CA GLY A 295 -17.42 -14.85 19.05
C GLY A 295 -18.04 -15.39 17.76
N PRO A 296 -19.23 -16.01 17.87
CA PRO A 296 -20.01 -16.44 16.70
C PRO A 296 -20.31 -15.26 15.78
N LEU A 297 -20.39 -15.52 14.46
CA LEU A 297 -20.61 -14.48 13.44
C LEU A 297 -21.80 -13.57 13.74
N GLU A 298 -22.91 -14.13 14.23
CA GLU A 298 -24.13 -13.38 14.58
C GLU A 298 -23.85 -12.36 15.69
N VAL A 299 -23.17 -12.79 16.77
CA VAL A 299 -22.80 -11.92 17.90
C VAL A 299 -21.81 -10.85 17.46
N ALA A 300 -20.81 -11.23 16.65
CA ALA A 300 -19.85 -10.28 16.09
C ALA A 300 -20.55 -9.23 15.22
N THR A 301 -21.48 -9.66 14.37
CA THR A 301 -22.28 -8.77 13.51
C THR A 301 -23.07 -7.75 14.35
N ASP A 302 -23.80 -8.19 15.39
CA ASP A 302 -24.59 -7.30 16.23
C ASP A 302 -23.71 -6.27 16.97
N ARG A 303 -22.56 -6.69 17.47
CA ARG A 303 -21.60 -5.79 18.13
C ARG A 303 -21.05 -4.74 17.14
N ILE A 304 -20.74 -5.14 15.92
CA ILE A 304 -20.24 -4.23 14.87
C ILE A 304 -21.33 -3.23 14.49
N LEU A 305 -22.56 -3.67 14.28
CA LEU A 305 -23.69 -2.80 13.95
C LEU A 305 -24.00 -1.81 15.07
N THR A 306 -23.87 -2.22 16.33
CA THR A 306 -24.00 -1.33 17.50
C THR A 306 -22.90 -0.28 17.49
N ALA A 307 -21.64 -0.70 17.34
CA ALA A 307 -20.50 0.24 17.28
C ALA A 307 -20.60 1.24 16.12
N ILE A 308 -21.14 0.81 14.97
CA ILE A 308 -21.42 1.71 13.84
C ILE A 308 -22.50 2.73 14.22
N LYS A 309 -23.62 2.33 14.81
CA LYS A 309 -24.68 3.25 15.23
C LYS A 309 -24.21 4.31 16.22
N ASP A 310 -23.29 3.93 17.12
CA ASP A 310 -22.84 4.79 18.21
C ASP A 310 -21.74 5.78 17.77
N ASN A 311 -21.07 5.54 16.64
CA ASN A 311 -19.89 6.29 16.20
C ASN A 311 -20.02 6.91 14.80
N ILE A 312 -21.14 6.67 14.09
CA ILE A 312 -21.34 7.17 12.71
C ILE A 312 -22.66 7.92 12.55
#